data_79fe00a5224acea7669bf1dd1d161f0f
#
_entry.id   79fe00a5224acea7669bf1dd1d161f0f
#
_cell.length_a   1.000
_cell.length_b   1.000
_cell.length_c   1.000
_cell.angle_alpha   90.00
_cell.angle_beta   90.00
_cell.angle_gamma   90.00
#
_symmetry.space_group_name_H-M   'P 1'
#
loop_
_entity.id
_entity.type
_entity.pdbx_description
1 polymer ?
#
loop_
_entity_poly.entity_id
_entity_poly.type
_entity_poly.pdbx_seq_one_letter_code
_entity_poly.pdbx_strand_id
1 'polypeptide(L)'
;MTEYIIKNGSVIDPTQGINAQKMDICIKDGKIVDSVSGNAKVIDAAGKTVMAGGVDIHSHVAGPKVDSGRLFRPEDKLFRSPMRKSNLRMEMGFSVPSVAKTGYDYARMGFSYVVEAAMPPLEASHVHEEIRDTPIIDESAMPVMANNWFLLEYFKNHEIENAGAYASWILNATRGFALKCVNPGGTEAWGWGLNCVTINDPVPYFDITPAEIVKGLIETNEYLQLPHSVHVHANNLGNPGNYTTTLDTLKLVEGYAPKSAFGRDQVMHHTHLQFHCYGGDSFKSSSFESKSKEVMDYVNKTKNLTIDTGNVTLDETTTMTADGPFEYHLTHLNHLKWTNVDVELETAAGVVPFVYDPKTYIAGAQWAIGLELALFAQDKERCFITTDHPNAGPFWRYPRVYKWLLSAKARNDVIENELKYGDKVVDTTYIGELSDKEISLYELAQMTRSGVAKALGVSHMYGSLKTGMNANV
;
A
#
# COMPACT_ATOMS: atom_id res chain seq x y z
N MET A 1 -25.57 26.54 6.63
CA MET A 1 -24.10 26.51 6.72
C MET A 1 -23.75 25.85 8.05
N THR A 2 -22.97 24.78 8.00
CA THR A 2 -22.58 24.06 9.21
C THR A 2 -21.17 24.50 9.61
N GLU A 3 -21.06 25.10 10.80
CA GLU A 3 -19.79 25.57 11.36
C GLU A 3 -19.42 24.73 12.59
N TYR A 4 -18.15 24.33 12.65
CA TYR A 4 -17.56 23.64 13.80
C TYR A 4 -16.26 24.34 14.22
N ILE A 5 -15.90 24.17 15.49
CA ILE A 5 -14.57 24.48 16.00
C ILE A 5 -14.08 23.35 16.89
N ILE A 6 -12.93 22.78 16.55
CA ILE A 6 -12.24 21.78 17.38
C ILE A 6 -11.29 22.54 18.30
N LYS A 7 -11.50 22.43 19.62
CA LYS A 7 -10.77 23.20 20.63
C LYS A 7 -9.88 22.34 21.50
N ASN A 8 -8.83 22.96 22.05
CA ASN A 8 -7.98 22.37 23.08
C ASN A 8 -7.13 21.18 22.61
N GLY A 9 -7.16 20.82 21.33
CA GLY A 9 -6.40 19.71 20.79
C GLY A 9 -4.92 19.99 20.65
N SER A 10 -4.11 18.94 20.69
CA SER A 10 -2.68 18.98 20.33
C SER A 10 -2.55 18.70 18.84
N VAL A 11 -2.35 19.74 18.03
CA VAL A 11 -2.34 19.65 16.57
C VAL A 11 -0.99 19.19 16.04
N ILE A 12 -1.00 18.26 15.12
CA ILE A 12 0.17 17.85 14.34
C ILE A 12 -0.16 17.98 12.85
N ASP A 13 0.60 18.82 12.15
CA ASP A 13 0.52 19.00 10.70
C ASP A 13 1.93 19.22 10.12
N PRO A 14 2.55 18.19 9.54
CA PRO A 14 3.88 18.28 8.97
C PRO A 14 4.01 19.31 7.84
N THR A 15 2.93 19.52 7.05
CA THR A 15 2.95 20.47 5.94
C THR A 15 3.13 21.92 6.39
N GLN A 16 2.76 22.22 7.63
CA GLN A 16 2.89 23.53 8.27
C GLN A 16 4.00 23.57 9.32
N GLY A 17 4.76 22.50 9.51
CA GLY A 17 5.77 22.39 10.57
C GLY A 17 5.19 22.37 11.99
N ILE A 18 3.88 22.09 12.14
CA ILE A 18 3.21 22.08 13.44
C ILE A 18 3.42 20.72 14.10
N ASN A 19 4.05 20.72 15.28
CA ASN A 19 4.30 19.51 16.06
C ASN A 19 3.74 19.65 17.48
N ALA A 20 2.62 18.99 17.76
CA ALA A 20 1.95 18.92 19.06
C ALA A 20 1.61 20.32 19.66
N GLN A 21 1.27 21.28 18.81
CA GLN A 21 0.91 22.62 19.23
C GLN A 21 -0.58 22.68 19.63
N LYS A 22 -0.88 23.30 20.78
CA LYS A 22 -2.27 23.57 21.15
C LYS A 22 -2.82 24.72 20.30
N MET A 23 -3.84 24.40 19.51
CA MET A 23 -4.54 25.36 18.66
C MET A 23 -5.94 24.88 18.33
N ASP A 24 -6.79 25.80 17.92
CA ASP A 24 -8.14 25.49 17.47
C ASP A 24 -8.18 25.29 15.96
N ILE A 25 -9.03 24.40 15.48
CA ILE A 25 -9.30 24.16 14.05
C ILE A 25 -10.73 24.59 13.75
N CYS A 26 -10.88 25.59 12.90
CA CYS A 26 -12.17 26.09 12.45
C CYS A 26 -12.61 25.44 11.15
N ILE A 27 -13.86 25.00 11.10
CA ILE A 27 -14.44 24.29 9.94
C ILE A 27 -15.73 24.97 9.54
N LYS A 28 -15.88 25.23 8.25
CA LYS A 28 -17.09 25.77 7.64
C LYS A 28 -17.35 25.09 6.31
N ASP A 29 -18.58 24.55 6.16
CA ASP A 29 -19.06 23.91 4.93
C ASP A 29 -18.05 22.86 4.36
N GLY A 30 -17.46 22.04 5.24
CA GLY A 30 -16.52 20.98 4.87
C GLY A 30 -15.10 21.45 4.55
N LYS A 31 -14.76 22.71 4.82
CA LYS A 31 -13.42 23.28 4.62
C LYS A 31 -12.81 23.79 5.91
N ILE A 32 -11.49 23.69 6.03
CA ILE A 32 -10.73 24.38 7.06
C ILE A 32 -10.73 25.88 6.75
N VAL A 33 -11.06 26.71 7.74
CA VAL A 33 -11.12 28.17 7.61
C VAL A 33 -10.41 28.86 8.76
N ASP A 34 -10.06 30.15 8.59
CA ASP A 34 -9.35 30.91 9.64
C ASP A 34 -10.22 31.21 10.85
N SER A 35 -11.52 31.36 10.67
CA SER A 35 -12.47 31.66 11.77
C SER A 35 -13.89 31.21 11.46
N VAL A 36 -14.66 30.99 12.51
CA VAL A 36 -16.09 30.65 12.47
C VAL A 36 -16.90 31.61 13.35
N SER A 37 -18.21 31.64 13.20
CA SER A 37 -19.09 32.44 14.02
C SER A 37 -19.13 31.97 15.49
N GLY A 38 -19.59 32.85 16.39
CA GLY A 38 -19.76 32.49 17.80
C GLY A 38 -20.79 31.38 18.06
N ASN A 39 -21.58 30.99 17.05
CA ASN A 39 -22.59 29.92 17.09
C ASN A 39 -22.07 28.59 16.56
N ALA A 40 -20.78 28.48 16.20
CA ALA A 40 -20.19 27.23 15.73
C ALA A 40 -20.30 26.12 16.78
N LYS A 41 -20.56 24.90 16.32
CA LYS A 41 -20.57 23.72 17.21
C LYS A 41 -19.16 23.43 17.70
N VAL A 42 -18.98 23.35 19.01
CA VAL A 42 -17.70 23.08 19.65
C VAL A 42 -17.48 21.59 19.80
N ILE A 43 -16.30 21.12 19.36
CA ILE A 43 -15.80 19.77 19.63
C ILE A 43 -14.60 19.96 20.57
N ASP A 44 -14.70 19.49 21.82
CA ASP A 44 -13.60 19.53 22.76
C ASP A 44 -12.61 18.36 22.51
N ALA A 45 -11.41 18.69 22.10
CA ALA A 45 -10.31 17.77 21.86
C ALA A 45 -9.23 17.80 22.98
N ALA A 46 -9.60 18.24 24.18
CA ALA A 46 -8.66 18.25 25.30
C ALA A 46 -8.07 16.86 25.55
N GLY A 47 -6.73 16.79 25.64
CA GLY A 47 -5.99 15.54 25.81
C GLY A 47 -5.93 14.64 24.55
N LYS A 48 -6.40 15.12 23.40
CA LYS A 48 -6.34 14.39 22.12
C LYS A 48 -5.34 15.02 21.17
N THR A 49 -4.78 14.18 20.31
CA THR A 49 -4.03 14.65 19.13
C THR A 49 -5.01 14.87 17.98
N VAL A 50 -4.84 15.98 17.28
CA VAL A 50 -5.62 16.36 16.09
C VAL A 50 -4.70 16.36 14.88
N MET A 51 -5.08 15.62 13.86
CA MET A 51 -4.33 15.48 12.58
C MET A 51 -5.32 15.53 11.42
N ALA A 52 -4.81 15.81 10.22
CA ALA A 52 -5.58 15.58 9.00
C ALA A 52 -5.94 14.10 8.87
N GLY A 53 -7.02 13.80 8.15
CA GLY A 53 -7.41 12.43 7.85
C GLY A 53 -6.31 11.66 7.14
N GLY A 54 -6.13 10.40 7.51
CA GLY A 54 -5.15 9.50 6.91
C GLY A 54 -5.44 9.22 5.43
N VAL A 55 -4.39 8.91 4.71
CA VAL A 55 -4.42 8.50 3.30
C VAL A 55 -3.77 7.14 3.17
N ASP A 56 -4.47 6.17 2.59
CA ASP A 56 -3.92 4.84 2.30
C ASP A 56 -3.60 4.75 0.81
N ILE A 57 -2.32 4.59 0.49
CA ILE A 57 -1.83 4.58 -0.89
C ILE A 57 -2.02 3.23 -1.58
N HIS A 58 -2.20 2.15 -0.80
CA HIS A 58 -2.21 0.79 -1.32
C HIS A 58 -3.09 -0.15 -0.48
N SER A 59 -4.28 -0.42 -0.97
CA SER A 59 -5.23 -1.34 -0.34
C SER A 59 -6.10 -2.01 -1.39
N HIS A 60 -6.49 -3.27 -1.19
CA HIS A 60 -7.43 -3.97 -2.06
C HIS A 60 -8.80 -4.01 -1.37
N VAL A 61 -9.67 -3.09 -1.74
CA VAL A 61 -10.95 -2.84 -1.07
C VAL A 61 -12.17 -3.04 -1.96
N ALA A 62 -11.98 -3.08 -3.29
CA ALA A 62 -13.07 -3.16 -4.25
C ALA A 62 -12.72 -4.06 -5.44
N GLY A 63 -13.77 -4.65 -6.03
CA GLY A 63 -13.70 -5.40 -7.26
C GLY A 63 -13.66 -6.92 -7.10
N PRO A 64 -13.67 -7.65 -8.22
CA PRO A 64 -13.89 -9.11 -8.25
C PRO A 64 -12.90 -9.94 -7.43
N LYS A 65 -11.63 -9.52 -7.32
CA LYS A 65 -10.66 -10.21 -6.45
C LYS A 65 -11.09 -10.13 -4.99
N VAL A 66 -11.54 -8.97 -4.57
CA VAL A 66 -12.00 -8.72 -3.19
C VAL A 66 -13.26 -9.51 -2.91
N ASP A 67 -14.21 -9.55 -3.86
CA ASP A 67 -15.40 -10.38 -3.76
C ASP A 67 -15.07 -11.86 -3.71
N SER A 68 -14.14 -12.33 -4.53
CA SER A 68 -13.66 -13.71 -4.47
C SER A 68 -13.08 -14.03 -3.09
N GLY A 69 -12.32 -13.12 -2.50
CA GLY A 69 -11.81 -13.24 -1.13
C GLY A 69 -12.94 -13.33 -0.09
N ARG A 70 -13.98 -12.50 -0.21
CA ARG A 70 -15.16 -12.54 0.66
C ARG A 70 -15.92 -13.87 0.56
N LEU A 71 -16.06 -14.39 -0.65
CA LEU A 71 -16.72 -15.67 -0.89
C LEU A 71 -15.87 -16.87 -0.43
N PHE A 72 -14.56 -16.75 -0.57
CA PHE A 72 -13.63 -17.84 -0.34
C PHE A 72 -13.35 -18.09 1.15
N ARG A 73 -13.66 -17.09 2.01
CA ARG A 73 -13.52 -17.18 3.47
C ARG A 73 -14.84 -17.00 4.22
N PRO A 74 -15.82 -17.90 4.05
CA PRO A 74 -17.06 -17.82 4.81
C PRO A 74 -16.85 -17.95 6.32
N GLU A 75 -15.76 -18.59 6.75
CA GLU A 75 -15.34 -18.71 8.15
C GLU A 75 -15.04 -17.37 8.81
N ASP A 76 -14.60 -16.36 8.08
CA ASP A 76 -14.41 -15.00 8.61
C ASP A 76 -15.70 -14.43 9.21
N LYS A 77 -16.85 -14.86 8.70
CA LYS A 77 -18.17 -14.41 9.17
C LYS A 77 -18.60 -15.09 10.46
N LEU A 78 -18.11 -16.29 10.72
CA LEU A 78 -18.48 -17.08 11.89
C LEU A 78 -17.63 -16.74 13.12
N PHE A 79 -16.30 -16.68 12.95
CA PHE A 79 -15.37 -16.67 14.06
C PHE A 79 -14.89 -15.28 14.43
N ARG A 80 -15.05 -14.31 13.55
CA ARG A 80 -14.53 -12.96 13.75
C ARG A 80 -15.60 -11.88 13.60
N SER A 81 -16.88 -12.28 13.69
CA SER A 81 -17.95 -11.30 13.77
C SER A 81 -17.68 -10.40 14.98
N PRO A 82 -17.28 -9.14 14.80
CA PRO A 82 -17.13 -8.22 15.90
C PRO A 82 -18.47 -8.09 16.61
N MET A 83 -18.46 -7.87 17.90
CA MET A 83 -19.64 -7.81 18.74
C MET A 83 -20.78 -7.04 18.08
N ARG A 84 -21.84 -7.75 17.76
CA ARG A 84 -23.04 -7.22 17.12
C ARG A 84 -23.67 -6.16 18.00
N LYS A 85 -23.42 -4.89 17.67
CA LYS A 85 -23.98 -3.75 18.40
C LYS A 85 -25.21 -3.16 17.72
N SER A 86 -25.58 -3.64 16.53
CA SER A 86 -26.75 -3.16 15.78
C SER A 86 -27.41 -4.28 15.00
N ASN A 87 -28.63 -4.06 14.54
CA ASN A 87 -29.34 -4.97 13.64
C ASN A 87 -28.87 -4.88 12.17
N LEU A 88 -27.88 -4.06 11.88
CA LEU A 88 -27.31 -3.93 10.55
C LEU A 88 -26.31 -5.06 10.30
N ARG A 89 -26.42 -5.71 9.14
CA ARG A 89 -25.51 -6.77 8.70
C ARG A 89 -24.23 -6.18 8.10
N MET A 90 -23.52 -5.36 8.86
CA MET A 90 -22.31 -4.67 8.39
C MET A 90 -21.00 -5.31 8.89
N GLU A 91 -21.10 -6.40 9.63
CA GLU A 91 -20.00 -7.03 10.36
C GLU A 91 -19.44 -8.23 9.57
N MET A 92 -19.18 -8.05 8.29
CA MET A 92 -18.78 -9.15 7.41
C MET A 92 -17.28 -9.12 7.17
N GLY A 93 -16.62 -10.20 7.56
CA GLY A 93 -15.23 -10.50 7.24
C GLY A 93 -14.22 -9.92 8.23
N PHE A 94 -13.28 -10.77 8.61
CA PHE A 94 -12.10 -10.38 9.39
C PHE A 94 -10.98 -9.90 8.47
N SER A 95 -10.55 -10.73 7.52
CA SER A 95 -9.49 -10.40 6.58
C SER A 95 -10.00 -9.64 5.37
N VAL A 96 -11.21 -9.93 4.90
CA VAL A 96 -11.84 -9.24 3.75
C VAL A 96 -13.21 -8.71 4.15
N PRO A 97 -13.28 -7.49 4.70
CA PRO A 97 -14.53 -6.89 5.14
C PRO A 97 -15.46 -6.57 3.97
N SER A 98 -16.77 -6.42 4.27
CA SER A 98 -17.74 -5.90 3.30
C SER A 98 -17.46 -4.44 2.99
N VAL A 99 -17.95 -3.96 1.84
CA VAL A 99 -17.83 -2.57 1.38
C VAL A 99 -18.25 -1.57 2.48
N ALA A 100 -19.43 -1.76 3.07
CA ALA A 100 -19.91 -0.88 4.15
C ALA A 100 -18.97 -0.90 5.37
N LYS A 101 -18.48 -2.09 5.77
CA LYS A 101 -17.53 -2.20 6.90
C LYS A 101 -16.22 -1.52 6.60
N THR A 102 -15.71 -1.63 5.39
CA THR A 102 -14.47 -0.99 4.93
C THR A 102 -14.51 0.51 5.19
N GLY A 103 -15.53 1.21 4.70
CA GLY A 103 -15.64 2.66 4.89
C GLY A 103 -15.76 3.08 6.36
N TYR A 104 -16.60 2.38 7.14
CA TYR A 104 -16.70 2.69 8.57
C TYR A 104 -15.45 2.39 9.38
N ASP A 105 -14.72 1.32 9.08
CA ASP A 105 -13.51 0.97 9.83
C ASP A 105 -12.36 1.92 9.46
N TYR A 106 -12.19 2.30 8.20
CA TYR A 106 -11.23 3.35 7.81
C TYR A 106 -11.54 4.68 8.49
N ALA A 107 -12.80 5.12 8.46
CA ALA A 107 -13.21 6.36 9.12
C ALA A 107 -12.97 6.32 10.64
N ARG A 108 -13.22 5.17 11.30
CA ARG A 108 -12.94 4.99 12.75
C ARG A 108 -11.46 5.06 13.10
N MET A 109 -10.57 4.70 12.17
CA MET A 109 -9.12 4.84 12.32
C MET A 109 -8.62 6.25 11.94
N GLY A 110 -9.52 7.14 11.50
CA GLY A 110 -9.17 8.49 11.09
C GLY A 110 -8.58 8.58 9.69
N PHE A 111 -8.88 7.63 8.79
CA PHE A 111 -8.56 7.72 7.37
C PHE A 111 -9.72 8.38 6.61
N SER A 112 -9.39 9.11 5.56
CA SER A 112 -10.35 9.82 4.73
C SER A 112 -10.23 9.53 3.24
N TYR A 113 -9.10 8.96 2.80
CA TYR A 113 -8.87 8.63 1.40
C TYR A 113 -8.10 7.31 1.27
N VAL A 114 -8.57 6.42 0.39
CA VAL A 114 -8.02 5.09 0.17
C VAL A 114 -7.87 4.83 -1.33
N VAL A 115 -6.80 4.18 -1.73
CA VAL A 115 -6.55 3.84 -3.13
C VAL A 115 -6.65 2.33 -3.32
N GLU A 116 -7.63 1.89 -4.14
CA GLU A 116 -7.67 0.53 -4.68
C GLU A 116 -6.48 0.34 -5.62
N ALA A 117 -5.55 -0.50 -5.20
CA ALA A 117 -4.21 -0.52 -5.75
C ALA A 117 -4.07 -1.29 -7.08
N ALA A 118 -5.08 -2.10 -7.48
CA ALA A 118 -4.96 -2.94 -8.66
C ALA A 118 -6.32 -3.27 -9.29
N MET A 119 -6.83 -2.36 -10.07
CA MET A 119 -8.08 -2.50 -10.82
C MET A 119 -7.81 -3.11 -12.19
N PRO A 120 -8.30 -4.32 -12.50
CA PRO A 120 -8.28 -4.82 -13.87
C PRO A 120 -9.15 -3.92 -14.77
N PRO A 121 -8.64 -3.46 -15.93
CA PRO A 121 -9.40 -2.52 -16.76
C PRO A 121 -10.79 -3.01 -17.19
N LEU A 122 -10.94 -4.29 -17.49
CA LEU A 122 -12.22 -4.89 -17.89
C LEU A 122 -13.26 -4.95 -16.76
N GLU A 123 -12.82 -4.86 -15.51
CA GLU A 123 -13.67 -4.94 -14.32
C GLU A 123 -13.92 -3.57 -13.67
N ALA A 124 -13.49 -2.49 -14.33
CA ALA A 124 -13.58 -1.14 -13.77
C ALA A 124 -14.99 -0.72 -13.35
N SER A 125 -16.03 -1.16 -14.09
CA SER A 125 -17.42 -0.86 -13.73
C SER A 125 -17.77 -1.42 -12.35
N HIS A 126 -17.44 -2.68 -12.09
CA HIS A 126 -17.68 -3.34 -10.81
C HIS A 126 -16.89 -2.65 -9.67
N VAL A 127 -15.60 -2.37 -9.89
CA VAL A 127 -14.78 -1.67 -8.90
C VAL A 127 -15.42 -0.33 -8.51
N HIS A 128 -15.86 0.47 -9.49
CA HIS A 128 -16.48 1.77 -9.20
C HIS A 128 -17.89 1.67 -8.61
N GLU A 129 -18.61 0.58 -8.82
CA GLU A 129 -19.87 0.31 -8.11
C GLU A 129 -19.61 0.11 -6.62
N GLU A 130 -18.61 -0.70 -6.26
CA GLU A 130 -18.24 -0.91 -4.85
C GLU A 130 -17.66 0.36 -4.20
N ILE A 131 -16.79 1.11 -4.87
CA ILE A 131 -16.27 2.41 -4.42
C ILE A 131 -17.42 3.36 -4.10
N ARG A 132 -18.41 3.47 -4.99
CA ARG A 132 -19.58 4.33 -4.77
C ARG A 132 -20.41 3.91 -3.55
N ASP A 133 -20.43 2.62 -3.24
CA ASP A 133 -21.19 2.07 -2.12
C ASP A 133 -20.41 2.09 -0.79
N THR A 134 -19.12 2.41 -0.83
CA THR A 134 -18.26 2.57 0.36
C THR A 134 -18.63 3.87 1.08
N PRO A 135 -19.07 3.81 2.35
CA PRO A 135 -19.50 5.01 3.07
C PRO A 135 -18.33 5.82 3.64
N ILE A 136 -18.50 7.15 3.75
CA ILE A 136 -17.72 8.11 4.53
C ILE A 136 -16.37 8.49 3.91
N ILE A 137 -15.58 7.53 3.44
CA ILE A 137 -14.26 7.79 2.87
C ILE A 137 -14.33 8.09 1.38
N ASP A 138 -13.32 8.78 0.88
CA ASP A 138 -13.09 8.95 -0.56
C ASP A 138 -12.19 7.82 -1.07
N GLU A 139 -12.41 7.39 -2.31
CA GLU A 139 -11.62 6.32 -2.93
C GLU A 139 -11.25 6.64 -4.38
N SER A 140 -10.16 6.06 -4.83
CA SER A 140 -9.78 5.99 -6.25
C SER A 140 -9.20 4.62 -6.58
N ALA A 141 -9.03 4.31 -7.86
CA ALA A 141 -8.49 3.02 -8.30
C ALA A 141 -7.41 3.20 -9.37
N MET A 142 -6.42 2.31 -9.35
CA MET A 142 -5.32 2.30 -10.31
C MET A 142 -5.47 1.12 -11.29
N PRO A 143 -5.73 1.36 -12.59
CA PRO A 143 -5.77 0.29 -13.57
C PRO A 143 -4.40 -0.33 -13.77
N VAL A 144 -4.38 -1.67 -13.84
CA VAL A 144 -3.16 -2.45 -14.12
C VAL A 144 -2.83 -2.36 -15.60
N MET A 145 -1.56 -2.10 -15.94
CA MET A 145 -1.14 -1.87 -17.33
C MET A 145 0.21 -2.48 -17.73
N ALA A 146 0.89 -3.19 -16.84
CA ALA A 146 2.27 -3.65 -17.07
C ALA A 146 2.40 -4.84 -18.04
N ASN A 147 1.31 -5.56 -18.28
CA ASN A 147 1.28 -6.74 -19.14
C ASN A 147 0.27 -6.57 -20.29
N ASN A 148 -0.15 -5.35 -20.54
CA ASN A 148 -1.08 -5.03 -21.63
C ASN A 148 -0.36 -5.13 -22.97
N TRP A 149 -0.88 -5.93 -23.88
CA TRP A 149 -0.25 -6.27 -25.16
C TRP A 149 0.07 -5.05 -26.02
N PHE A 150 -0.81 -4.05 -26.07
CA PHE A 150 -0.54 -2.83 -26.83
C PHE A 150 0.62 -2.04 -26.22
N LEU A 151 0.67 -1.92 -24.89
CA LEU A 151 1.78 -1.24 -24.22
C LEU A 151 3.10 -1.98 -24.40
N LEU A 152 3.11 -3.34 -24.30
CA LEU A 152 4.29 -4.13 -24.56
C LEU A 152 4.86 -3.87 -25.96
N GLU A 153 4.01 -3.84 -26.98
CA GLU A 153 4.43 -3.53 -28.36
C GLU A 153 4.93 -2.09 -28.51
N TYR A 154 4.25 -1.12 -27.91
CA TYR A 154 4.69 0.28 -27.99
C TYR A 154 6.03 0.48 -27.26
N PHE A 155 6.25 -0.14 -26.10
CA PHE A 155 7.50 -0.04 -25.37
C PHE A 155 8.65 -0.69 -26.13
N LYS A 156 8.45 -1.87 -26.69
CA LYS A 156 9.42 -2.55 -27.55
C LYS A 156 9.86 -1.68 -28.72
N ASN A 157 8.93 -0.97 -29.32
CA ASN A 157 9.19 -0.11 -30.49
C ASN A 157 9.59 1.32 -30.10
N HIS A 158 9.72 1.64 -28.80
CA HIS A 158 9.99 2.99 -28.27
C HIS A 158 8.95 4.05 -28.68
N GLU A 159 7.69 3.64 -28.85
CA GLU A 159 6.56 4.48 -29.27
C GLU A 159 5.84 5.11 -28.08
N ILE A 160 6.52 5.95 -27.29
CA ILE A 160 5.99 6.53 -26.04
C ILE A 160 4.76 7.41 -26.26
N GLU A 161 4.64 8.10 -27.39
CA GLU A 161 3.45 8.90 -27.71
C GLU A 161 2.22 8.00 -27.90
N ASN A 162 2.36 6.86 -28.59
CA ASN A 162 1.30 5.89 -28.77
C ASN A 162 0.95 5.21 -27.45
N ALA A 163 1.96 4.86 -26.64
CA ALA A 163 1.75 4.34 -25.29
C ALA A 163 0.99 5.35 -24.42
N GLY A 164 1.34 6.63 -24.48
CA GLY A 164 0.66 7.70 -23.78
C GLY A 164 -0.79 7.88 -24.23
N ALA A 165 -1.06 7.87 -25.53
CA ALA A 165 -2.42 7.96 -26.07
C ALA A 165 -3.28 6.76 -25.58
N TYR A 166 -2.74 5.56 -25.65
CA TYR A 166 -3.43 4.36 -25.19
C TYR A 166 -3.66 4.35 -23.67
N ALA A 167 -2.64 4.67 -22.88
CA ALA A 167 -2.75 4.76 -21.42
C ALA A 167 -3.79 5.82 -21.00
N SER A 168 -3.78 6.98 -21.66
CA SER A 168 -4.78 8.04 -21.44
C SER A 168 -6.20 7.56 -21.77
N TRP A 169 -6.36 6.81 -22.86
CA TRP A 169 -7.66 6.22 -23.20
C TRP A 169 -8.14 5.23 -22.12
N ILE A 170 -7.28 4.30 -21.66
CA ILE A 170 -7.61 3.37 -20.57
C ILE A 170 -7.97 4.14 -19.30
N LEU A 171 -7.15 5.13 -18.86
CA LEU A 171 -7.43 5.91 -17.66
C LEU A 171 -8.81 6.59 -17.74
N ASN A 172 -9.17 7.15 -18.90
CA ASN A 172 -10.47 7.78 -19.09
C ASN A 172 -11.62 6.74 -19.12
N ALA A 173 -11.45 5.65 -19.84
CA ALA A 173 -12.47 4.61 -19.98
C ALA A 173 -12.77 3.91 -18.65
N THR A 174 -11.73 3.69 -17.83
CA THR A 174 -11.82 3.04 -16.53
C THR A 174 -12.01 4.02 -15.37
N ARG A 175 -12.01 5.33 -15.61
CA ARG A 175 -11.92 6.36 -14.56
C ARG A 175 -10.75 6.09 -13.59
N GLY A 176 -9.65 5.61 -14.13
CA GLY A 176 -8.44 5.25 -13.39
C GLY A 176 -7.66 6.47 -12.94
N PHE A 177 -6.99 6.35 -11.80
CA PHE A 177 -6.26 7.46 -11.18
C PHE A 177 -4.80 7.54 -11.62
N ALA A 178 -4.11 6.39 -11.74
CA ALA A 178 -2.68 6.31 -12.03
C ALA A 178 -2.32 4.96 -12.67
N LEU A 179 -1.08 4.80 -13.13
CA LEU A 179 -0.60 3.58 -13.77
C LEU A 179 -0.12 2.57 -12.72
N LYS A 180 -0.73 1.40 -12.69
CA LYS A 180 -0.30 0.27 -11.84
C LYS A 180 0.48 -0.76 -12.66
N CYS A 181 1.60 -1.17 -12.13
CA CYS A 181 2.44 -2.27 -12.62
C CYS A 181 2.38 -3.43 -11.63
N VAL A 182 2.10 -4.64 -12.10
CA VAL A 182 2.15 -5.88 -11.31
C VAL A 182 2.95 -6.92 -12.07
N ASN A 183 4.01 -7.42 -11.42
CA ASN A 183 4.89 -8.47 -11.95
C ASN A 183 5.16 -8.28 -13.46
N PRO A 184 5.85 -7.19 -13.86
CA PRO A 184 5.98 -6.78 -15.25
C PRO A 184 6.53 -7.92 -16.11
N GLY A 185 5.82 -8.23 -17.20
CA GLY A 185 6.11 -9.36 -18.08
C GLY A 185 5.84 -10.73 -17.45
N GLY A 186 5.90 -10.87 -16.13
CA GLY A 186 5.70 -12.14 -15.45
C GLY A 186 4.23 -12.59 -15.45
N THR A 187 3.29 -11.65 -15.36
CA THR A 187 1.86 -11.97 -15.44
C THR A 187 1.49 -12.45 -16.85
N GLU A 188 2.06 -11.86 -17.91
CA GLU A 188 1.91 -12.35 -19.28
C GLU A 188 2.58 -13.72 -19.44
N ALA A 189 3.81 -13.88 -18.96
CA ALA A 189 4.54 -15.14 -19.02
C ALA A 189 3.81 -16.30 -18.34
N TRP A 190 3.02 -16.01 -17.30
CA TRP A 190 2.23 -17.00 -16.58
C TRP A 190 1.18 -17.68 -17.45
N GLY A 191 0.57 -16.99 -18.40
CA GLY A 191 -0.32 -17.58 -19.40
C GLY A 191 0.32 -18.72 -20.22
N TRP A 192 1.66 -18.76 -20.25
CA TRP A 192 2.46 -19.78 -20.93
C TRP A 192 3.13 -20.77 -19.97
N GLY A 193 2.77 -20.73 -18.68
CA GLY A 193 3.38 -21.56 -17.64
C GLY A 193 4.79 -21.13 -17.22
N LEU A 194 5.15 -19.87 -17.49
CA LEU A 194 6.45 -19.26 -17.20
C LEU A 194 6.30 -18.08 -16.22
N ASN A 195 7.41 -17.46 -15.83
CA ASN A 195 7.45 -16.23 -15.05
C ASN A 195 8.70 -15.43 -15.40
N CYS A 196 8.67 -14.12 -15.20
CA CYS A 196 9.86 -13.28 -15.20
C CYS A 196 10.32 -13.06 -13.75
N VAL A 197 11.46 -13.63 -13.40
CA VAL A 197 12.03 -13.56 -12.03
C VAL A 197 12.98 -12.38 -11.88
N THR A 198 13.69 -12.05 -12.97
CA THR A 198 14.61 -10.91 -13.02
C THR A 198 14.10 -9.83 -13.97
N ILE A 199 14.64 -8.63 -13.83
CA ILE A 199 14.29 -7.51 -14.73
C ILE A 199 14.77 -7.70 -16.18
N ASN A 200 15.57 -8.73 -16.45
CA ASN A 200 16.18 -9.01 -17.76
C ASN A 200 15.60 -10.29 -18.42
N ASP A 201 14.66 -10.96 -17.77
CA ASP A 201 14.05 -12.15 -18.35
C ASP A 201 13.18 -11.77 -19.56
N PRO A 202 13.25 -12.50 -20.67
CA PRO A 202 12.44 -12.19 -21.84
C PRO A 202 10.96 -12.55 -21.60
N VAL A 203 10.06 -11.65 -21.92
CA VAL A 203 8.61 -11.90 -21.92
C VAL A 203 8.29 -12.75 -23.16
N PRO A 204 7.68 -13.94 -22.98
CA PRO A 204 7.36 -14.84 -24.11
C PRO A 204 6.59 -14.13 -25.22
N TYR A 205 7.02 -14.31 -26.46
CA TYR A 205 6.41 -13.78 -27.68
C TYR A 205 6.46 -12.26 -27.90
N PHE A 206 6.84 -11.46 -26.88
CA PHE A 206 6.89 -10.01 -27.01
C PHE A 206 8.30 -9.47 -27.26
N ASP A 207 9.35 -10.26 -26.97
CA ASP A 207 10.75 -9.83 -27.15
C ASP A 207 11.05 -8.50 -26.44
N ILE A 208 10.60 -8.41 -25.21
CA ILE A 208 10.74 -7.28 -24.28
C ILE A 208 11.06 -7.81 -22.87
N THR A 209 11.67 -7.01 -22.03
CA THR A 209 12.05 -7.37 -20.66
C THR A 209 11.25 -6.57 -19.62
N PRO A 210 11.13 -7.05 -18.36
CA PRO A 210 10.57 -6.27 -17.26
C PRO A 210 11.19 -4.88 -17.09
N ALA A 211 12.51 -4.75 -17.30
CA ALA A 211 13.19 -3.46 -17.24
C ALA A 211 12.68 -2.47 -18.28
N GLU A 212 12.47 -2.93 -19.51
CA GLU A 212 11.93 -2.09 -20.60
C GLU A 212 10.47 -1.72 -20.34
N ILE A 213 9.68 -2.64 -19.78
CA ILE A 213 8.28 -2.37 -19.39
C ILE A 213 8.22 -1.28 -18.32
N VAL A 214 8.99 -1.42 -17.23
CA VAL A 214 8.99 -0.42 -16.14
C VAL A 214 9.46 0.93 -16.62
N LYS A 215 10.54 0.99 -17.44
CA LYS A 215 11.02 2.25 -18.05
C LYS A 215 9.98 2.86 -18.97
N GLY A 216 9.37 2.06 -19.84
CA GLY A 216 8.30 2.52 -20.73
C GLY A 216 7.10 3.09 -19.96
N LEU A 217 6.71 2.47 -18.84
CA LEU A 217 5.67 3.00 -17.96
C LEU A 217 6.11 4.32 -17.30
N ILE A 218 7.36 4.45 -16.83
CA ILE A 218 7.89 5.71 -16.28
C ILE A 218 7.85 6.80 -17.35
N GLU A 219 8.36 6.54 -18.55
CA GLU A 219 8.38 7.49 -19.65
C GLU A 219 6.96 7.93 -20.06
N THR A 220 6.03 6.98 -20.14
CA THR A 220 4.61 7.25 -20.41
C THR A 220 3.97 8.10 -19.31
N ASN A 221 4.23 7.78 -18.05
CA ASN A 221 3.72 8.53 -16.90
C ASN A 221 4.23 9.98 -16.88
N GLU A 222 5.52 10.16 -17.16
CA GLU A 222 6.14 11.49 -17.22
C GLU A 222 5.72 12.28 -18.48
N TYR A 223 5.47 11.59 -19.60
CA TYR A 223 4.91 12.18 -20.79
C TYR A 223 3.50 12.74 -20.54
N LEU A 224 2.66 11.97 -19.85
CA LEU A 224 1.30 12.38 -19.48
C LEU A 224 1.24 13.33 -18.27
N GLN A 225 2.35 13.52 -17.56
CA GLN A 225 2.45 14.35 -16.34
C GLN A 225 1.43 13.97 -15.26
N LEU A 226 1.20 12.66 -15.06
CA LEU A 226 0.17 12.18 -14.16
C LEU A 226 0.41 12.60 -12.69
N PRO A 227 -0.64 12.74 -11.88
CA PRO A 227 -0.54 13.17 -10.49
C PRO A 227 0.33 12.23 -9.65
N HIS A 228 0.14 10.93 -9.77
CA HIS A 228 0.98 9.92 -9.12
C HIS A 228 2.03 9.37 -10.09
N SER A 229 3.11 8.82 -9.55
CA SER A 229 4.11 8.08 -10.32
C SER A 229 3.62 6.68 -10.69
N VAL A 230 4.40 5.94 -11.49
CA VAL A 230 4.13 4.52 -11.70
C VAL A 230 4.16 3.79 -10.35
N HIS A 231 3.13 3.00 -10.07
CA HIS A 231 2.96 2.24 -8.83
C HIS A 231 3.34 0.78 -9.08
N VAL A 232 4.49 0.34 -8.56
CA VAL A 232 5.16 -0.90 -8.98
C VAL A 232 5.13 -1.98 -7.93
N HIS A 233 4.48 -3.10 -8.24
CA HIS A 233 4.69 -4.41 -7.65
C HIS A 233 5.67 -5.16 -8.55
N ALA A 234 6.91 -5.28 -8.11
CA ALA A 234 8.01 -5.80 -8.93
C ALA A 234 7.98 -7.33 -9.08
N ASN A 235 8.87 -7.84 -9.91
CA ASN A 235 9.07 -9.28 -10.11
C ASN A 235 9.62 -9.97 -8.85
N ASN A 236 9.49 -11.28 -8.78
CA ASN A 236 10.05 -12.16 -7.75
C ASN A 236 9.52 -11.89 -6.34
N LEU A 237 8.29 -11.40 -6.21
CA LEU A 237 7.66 -11.13 -4.92
C LEU A 237 7.74 -12.36 -4.00
N GLY A 238 8.07 -12.14 -2.74
CA GLY A 238 7.95 -13.11 -1.66
C GLY A 238 8.96 -14.27 -1.71
N ASN A 239 9.89 -14.30 -2.64
CA ASN A 239 10.88 -15.38 -2.74
C ASN A 239 12.18 -15.03 -2.00
N PRO A 240 12.79 -15.98 -1.25
CA PRO A 240 14.12 -15.78 -0.70
C PRO A 240 15.14 -15.38 -1.77
N GLY A 241 16.02 -14.42 -1.45
CA GLY A 241 17.01 -13.88 -2.37
C GLY A 241 16.52 -12.77 -3.31
N ASN A 242 15.24 -12.40 -3.26
CA ASN A 242 14.64 -11.42 -4.17
C ASN A 242 15.14 -9.98 -4.01
N TYR A 243 15.83 -9.65 -2.93
CA TYR A 243 16.36 -8.30 -2.71
C TYR A 243 17.26 -7.82 -3.85
N THR A 244 17.94 -8.72 -4.56
CA THR A 244 18.79 -8.39 -5.73
C THR A 244 17.92 -7.90 -6.90
N THR A 245 16.85 -8.62 -7.23
CA THR A 245 15.89 -8.20 -8.26
C THR A 245 15.26 -6.85 -7.86
N THR A 246 14.97 -6.68 -6.57
CA THR A 246 14.42 -5.43 -6.03
C THR A 246 15.39 -4.27 -6.25
N LEU A 247 16.68 -4.42 -5.86
CA LEU A 247 17.70 -3.38 -6.08
C LEU A 247 17.84 -3.04 -7.56
N ASP A 248 17.79 -4.03 -8.45
CA ASP A 248 17.86 -3.78 -9.88
C ASP A 248 16.62 -3.04 -10.40
N THR A 249 15.42 -3.38 -9.91
CA THR A 249 14.19 -2.63 -10.21
C THR A 249 14.27 -1.18 -9.72
N LEU A 250 14.74 -0.96 -8.49
CA LEU A 250 14.87 0.40 -7.93
C LEU A 250 15.83 1.28 -8.73
N LYS A 251 16.90 0.70 -9.30
CA LYS A 251 17.85 1.44 -10.16
C LYS A 251 17.24 1.93 -11.48
N LEU A 252 16.10 1.39 -11.91
CA LEU A 252 15.43 1.82 -13.13
C LEU A 252 14.95 3.28 -13.11
N VAL A 253 14.90 3.91 -11.92
CA VAL A 253 14.57 5.34 -11.78
C VAL A 253 15.74 6.28 -12.11
N GLU A 254 16.96 5.73 -12.26
CA GLU A 254 18.16 6.53 -12.52
C GLU A 254 18.06 7.26 -13.87
N GLY A 255 18.36 8.54 -13.85
CA GLY A 255 18.28 9.42 -15.03
C GLY A 255 16.90 10.02 -15.30
N TYR A 256 15.85 9.60 -14.60
CA TYR A 256 14.52 10.19 -14.73
C TYR A 256 14.27 11.29 -13.70
N ALA A 257 13.51 12.29 -14.10
CA ALA A 257 13.04 13.37 -13.22
C ALA A 257 11.51 13.50 -13.29
N PRO A 258 10.83 13.78 -12.18
CA PRO A 258 9.37 13.92 -12.18
C PRO A 258 8.92 15.16 -12.95
N LYS A 259 7.87 14.99 -13.76
CA LYS A 259 7.26 16.06 -14.59
C LYS A 259 5.79 16.29 -14.23
N SER A 260 5.40 16.10 -12.99
CA SER A 260 4.01 16.29 -12.57
C SER A 260 3.69 17.75 -12.24
N ALA A 261 2.54 18.21 -12.69
CA ALA A 261 1.97 19.50 -12.27
C ALA A 261 1.42 19.50 -10.83
N PHE A 262 1.34 18.32 -10.20
CA PHE A 262 0.73 18.12 -8.88
C PHE A 262 1.74 18.03 -7.72
N GLY A 263 3.02 18.27 -8.00
CA GLY A 263 4.05 18.47 -6.97
C GLY A 263 4.61 17.18 -6.34
N ARG A 264 4.43 16.01 -6.97
CA ARG A 264 5.15 14.79 -6.56
C ARG A 264 6.64 14.90 -6.88
N ASP A 265 7.47 14.25 -6.09
CA ASP A 265 8.93 14.26 -6.26
C ASP A 265 9.47 12.94 -6.86
N GLN A 266 8.66 11.90 -6.98
CA GLN A 266 9.07 10.58 -7.45
C GLN A 266 8.59 10.28 -8.87
N VAL A 267 9.32 9.42 -9.57
CA VAL A 267 8.95 8.81 -10.86
C VAL A 267 8.43 7.39 -10.70
N MET A 268 8.73 6.76 -9.55
CA MET A 268 8.27 5.42 -9.22
C MET A 268 7.90 5.34 -7.74
N HIS A 269 6.82 4.63 -7.44
CA HIS A 269 6.47 4.16 -6.10
C HIS A 269 6.58 2.64 -6.07
N HIS A 270 7.48 2.09 -5.25
CA HIS A 270 7.63 0.65 -5.06
C HIS A 270 6.80 0.19 -3.87
N THR A 271 5.76 -0.60 -4.12
CA THR A 271 4.78 -0.98 -3.11
C THR A 271 5.22 -2.20 -2.28
N HIS A 272 4.63 -2.34 -1.09
CA HIS A 272 4.81 -3.46 -0.13
C HIS A 272 6.24 -4.03 -0.11
N LEU A 273 7.22 -3.12 0.04
CA LEU A 273 8.64 -3.42 -0.09
C LEU A 273 9.12 -4.52 0.85
N GLN A 274 8.41 -4.76 1.96
CA GLN A 274 8.68 -5.86 2.89
C GLN A 274 8.80 -7.21 2.19
N PHE A 275 7.93 -7.50 1.21
CA PHE A 275 7.95 -8.77 0.48
C PHE A 275 9.08 -8.86 -0.56
N HIS A 276 9.86 -7.81 -0.71
CA HIS A 276 10.94 -7.64 -1.66
C HIS A 276 12.33 -7.50 -1.01
N CYS A 277 12.43 -7.72 0.32
CA CYS A 277 13.66 -7.55 1.11
C CYS A 277 14.19 -8.86 1.68
N TYR A 278 14.00 -9.97 0.99
CA TYR A 278 14.39 -11.29 1.47
C TYR A 278 15.76 -11.70 0.95
N GLY A 279 16.64 -12.09 1.91
CA GLY A 279 17.90 -12.77 1.65
C GLY A 279 17.76 -14.29 1.80
N GLY A 280 18.87 -14.99 1.54
CA GLY A 280 18.91 -16.45 1.57
C GLY A 280 18.40 -17.09 0.27
N ASP A 281 18.31 -18.42 0.28
CA ASP A 281 18.00 -19.23 -0.90
C ASP A 281 16.69 -20.04 -0.76
N SER A 282 16.19 -20.19 0.44
CA SER A 282 14.99 -20.99 0.71
C SER A 282 14.38 -20.67 2.06
N PHE A 283 13.06 -20.74 2.17
CA PHE A 283 12.34 -20.74 3.45
C PHE A 283 12.63 -21.95 4.33
N LYS A 284 13.10 -23.05 3.73
CA LYS A 284 13.44 -24.29 4.43
C LYS A 284 14.86 -24.30 4.98
N SER A 285 15.73 -23.45 4.46
CA SER A 285 17.09 -23.34 4.93
C SER A 285 17.19 -22.40 6.14
N SER A 286 18.33 -22.49 6.85
CA SER A 286 18.65 -21.52 7.89
C SER A 286 19.13 -20.17 7.32
N SER A 287 19.18 -20.02 6.01
CA SER A 287 19.75 -18.87 5.32
C SER A 287 18.75 -17.72 5.11
N PHE A 288 17.44 -17.92 5.36
CA PHE A 288 16.46 -16.85 5.25
C PHE A 288 16.76 -15.71 6.24
N GLU A 289 16.94 -14.52 5.72
CA GLU A 289 17.34 -13.33 6.49
C GLU A 289 16.75 -12.05 5.91
N SER A 290 16.75 -10.96 6.68
CA SER A 290 16.41 -9.63 6.20
C SER A 290 17.52 -9.02 5.35
N LYS A 291 17.13 -8.36 4.27
CA LYS A 291 17.96 -7.45 3.46
C LYS A 291 17.36 -6.04 3.40
N SER A 292 16.51 -5.71 4.36
CA SER A 292 15.86 -4.40 4.45
C SER A 292 16.87 -3.25 4.53
N LYS A 293 18.00 -3.43 5.19
CA LYS A 293 19.02 -2.39 5.36
C LYS A 293 19.69 -2.05 4.03
N GLU A 294 20.10 -3.07 3.28
CA GLU A 294 20.71 -2.91 1.96
C GLU A 294 19.78 -2.20 0.98
N VAL A 295 18.51 -2.60 1.00
CA VAL A 295 17.48 -1.98 0.16
C VAL A 295 17.19 -0.54 0.60
N MET A 296 17.03 -0.30 1.91
CA MET A 296 16.79 1.04 2.44
C MET A 296 17.98 1.97 2.30
N ASP A 297 19.21 1.47 2.29
CA ASP A 297 20.41 2.27 2.00
C ASP A 297 20.35 2.85 0.58
N TYR A 298 19.79 2.11 -0.39
CA TYR A 298 19.55 2.61 -1.74
C TYR A 298 18.37 3.60 -1.77
N VAL A 299 17.23 3.24 -1.17
CA VAL A 299 16.04 4.10 -1.10
C VAL A 299 16.35 5.47 -0.47
N ASN A 300 17.09 5.49 0.63
CA ASN A 300 17.46 6.73 1.33
C ASN A 300 18.30 7.68 0.49
N LYS A 301 19.14 7.16 -0.44
CA LYS A 301 19.98 7.95 -1.35
C LYS A 301 19.20 8.42 -2.60
N THR A 302 18.11 7.76 -2.96
CA THR A 302 17.39 7.97 -4.22
C THR A 302 16.18 8.86 -4.00
N LYS A 303 16.24 10.12 -4.48
CA LYS A 303 15.22 11.13 -4.17
C LYS A 303 13.92 11.00 -4.98
N ASN A 304 13.99 10.46 -6.19
CA ASN A 304 12.86 10.30 -7.10
C ASN A 304 12.14 8.95 -6.95
N LEU A 305 12.19 8.38 -5.74
CA LEU A 305 11.60 7.10 -5.38
C LEU A 305 10.81 7.23 -4.06
N THR A 306 9.63 6.64 -4.00
CA THR A 306 8.87 6.44 -2.76
C THR A 306 8.53 4.96 -2.59
N ILE A 307 8.28 4.55 -1.36
CA ILE A 307 7.93 3.16 -1.02
C ILE A 307 6.76 3.11 -0.05
N ASP A 308 6.08 1.98 0.00
CA ASP A 308 5.27 1.59 1.15
C ASP A 308 5.74 0.26 1.75
N THR A 309 5.42 0.07 3.02
CA THR A 309 6.02 -1.00 3.81
C THR A 309 5.39 -2.37 3.62
N GLY A 310 4.07 -2.47 3.46
CA GLY A 310 3.37 -3.76 3.42
C GLY A 310 3.51 -4.55 4.72
N ASN A 311 3.20 -3.95 5.87
CA ASN A 311 3.46 -4.56 7.19
C ASN A 311 2.64 -5.81 7.46
N VAL A 312 3.32 -6.90 7.78
CA VAL A 312 2.70 -8.13 8.30
C VAL A 312 2.16 -7.88 9.71
N THR A 313 0.90 -8.26 9.94
CA THR A 313 0.19 -7.99 11.21
C THR A 313 0.12 -9.18 12.17
N LEU A 314 0.74 -10.32 11.80
CA LEU A 314 0.70 -11.57 12.56
C LEU A 314 -0.74 -12.06 12.82
N ASP A 315 -1.55 -12.00 11.79
CA ASP A 315 -2.96 -12.38 11.80
C ASP A 315 -3.30 -13.34 10.64
N GLU A 316 -4.53 -13.85 10.68
CA GLU A 316 -5.16 -14.45 9.52
C GLU A 316 -5.42 -13.39 8.46
N THR A 317 -5.19 -13.72 7.20
CA THR A 317 -5.40 -12.83 6.07
C THR A 317 -5.88 -13.59 4.83
N THR A 318 -6.06 -12.87 3.75
CA THR A 318 -6.38 -13.42 2.43
C THR A 318 -5.52 -12.70 1.41
N THR A 319 -4.53 -13.39 0.86
CA THR A 319 -3.71 -12.80 -0.21
C THR A 319 -4.51 -12.74 -1.50
N MET A 320 -4.36 -11.66 -2.24
CA MET A 320 -4.99 -11.47 -3.53
C MET A 320 -4.14 -10.54 -4.40
N THR A 321 -3.64 -11.06 -5.51
CA THR A 321 -2.82 -10.26 -6.41
C THR A 321 -2.93 -10.73 -7.85
N ALA A 322 -2.68 -9.82 -8.78
CA ALA A 322 -2.51 -10.14 -10.20
C ALA A 322 -1.16 -10.87 -10.49
N ASP A 323 -0.35 -11.15 -9.47
CA ASP A 323 0.82 -12.02 -9.57
C ASP A 323 0.42 -13.50 -9.41
N GLY A 324 -0.06 -14.08 -10.49
CA GLY A 324 -0.50 -15.49 -10.51
C GLY A 324 0.59 -16.48 -10.10
N PRO A 325 1.86 -16.35 -10.54
CA PRO A 325 2.96 -17.20 -10.09
C PRO A 325 3.15 -17.18 -8.57
N PHE A 326 3.06 -16.03 -7.95
CA PHE A 326 3.18 -15.90 -6.50
C PHE A 326 2.04 -16.60 -5.76
N GLU A 327 0.80 -16.37 -6.15
CA GLU A 327 -0.37 -17.00 -5.51
C GLU A 327 -0.36 -18.53 -5.68
N TYR A 328 0.04 -19.01 -6.86
CA TYR A 328 0.22 -20.44 -7.08
C TYR A 328 1.31 -21.03 -6.17
N HIS A 329 2.42 -20.31 -5.98
CA HIS A 329 3.49 -20.74 -5.07
C HIS A 329 3.02 -20.81 -3.62
N LEU A 330 2.23 -19.82 -3.17
CA LEU A 330 1.66 -19.83 -1.81
C LEU A 330 0.79 -21.05 -1.53
N THR A 331 0.03 -21.55 -2.52
CA THR A 331 -0.76 -22.76 -2.32
C THR A 331 0.10 -23.99 -2.04
N HIS A 332 1.29 -24.06 -2.65
CA HIS A 332 2.23 -25.16 -2.40
C HIS A 332 2.93 -25.06 -1.06
N LEU A 333 3.08 -23.86 -0.51
CA LEU A 333 3.64 -23.66 0.81
C LEU A 333 2.65 -23.98 1.93
N ASN A 334 1.37 -23.65 1.74
CA ASN A 334 0.35 -23.73 2.78
C ASN A 334 -0.57 -24.93 2.68
N HIS A 335 -0.68 -25.53 1.50
CA HIS A 335 -1.68 -26.56 1.19
C HIS A 335 -3.12 -26.13 1.49
N LEU A 336 -3.40 -24.85 1.40
CA LEU A 336 -4.71 -24.26 1.63
C LEU A 336 -5.50 -24.17 0.31
N LYS A 337 -6.80 -23.88 0.45
CA LYS A 337 -7.68 -23.62 -0.69
C LYS A 337 -7.22 -22.35 -1.43
N TRP A 338 -7.42 -22.33 -2.74
CA TRP A 338 -7.14 -21.16 -3.56
C TRP A 338 -8.11 -21.09 -4.74
N THR A 339 -8.22 -19.92 -5.32
CA THR A 339 -8.90 -19.72 -6.61
C THR A 339 -8.07 -18.80 -7.48
N ASN A 340 -8.18 -18.99 -8.77
CA ASN A 340 -7.66 -18.06 -9.76
C ASN A 340 -8.84 -17.37 -10.42
N VAL A 341 -8.79 -16.06 -10.49
CA VAL A 341 -9.70 -15.27 -11.31
C VAL A 341 -8.95 -15.01 -12.60
N ASP A 342 -9.33 -15.74 -13.65
CA ASP A 342 -8.78 -15.51 -14.97
C ASP A 342 -9.43 -14.27 -15.56
N VAL A 343 -8.62 -13.30 -15.89
CA VAL A 343 -9.08 -12.10 -16.56
C VAL A 343 -8.08 -11.83 -17.68
N GLU A 344 -8.57 -11.79 -18.89
CA GLU A 344 -7.77 -11.45 -20.06
C GLU A 344 -7.05 -10.11 -19.88
N LEU A 345 -5.87 -9.97 -20.44
CA LEU A 345 -5.10 -8.71 -20.46
C LEU A 345 -4.83 -8.14 -19.06
N GLU A 346 -3.83 -8.60 -18.36
CA GLU A 346 -3.37 -8.15 -17.02
C GLU A 346 -3.79 -8.99 -15.81
N THR A 347 -4.13 -10.26 -15.99
CA THR A 347 -5.03 -10.82 -15.02
C THR A 347 -4.87 -12.26 -14.69
N ALA A 348 -3.69 -12.74 -14.49
CA ALA A 348 -3.56 -13.94 -13.68
C ALA A 348 -3.70 -13.51 -12.20
N ALA A 349 -4.90 -13.28 -11.73
CA ALA A 349 -5.15 -12.96 -10.33
C ALA A 349 -5.43 -14.23 -9.53
N GLY A 350 -4.72 -14.43 -8.44
CA GLY A 350 -5.00 -15.50 -7.47
C GLY A 350 -5.52 -14.94 -6.15
N VAL A 351 -6.29 -15.78 -5.43
CA VAL A 351 -6.78 -15.50 -4.08
C VAL A 351 -6.49 -16.70 -3.20
N VAL A 352 -5.72 -16.51 -2.13
CA VAL A 352 -5.29 -17.58 -1.21
C VAL A 352 -5.50 -17.13 0.24
N PRO A 353 -6.33 -17.81 1.05
CA PRO A 353 -6.33 -17.63 2.49
C PRO A 353 -4.94 -17.90 3.06
N PHE A 354 -4.45 -17.04 3.90
CA PHE A 354 -3.12 -17.15 4.47
C PHE A 354 -3.11 -16.82 5.96
N VAL A 355 -2.14 -17.33 6.69
CA VAL A 355 -1.95 -17.04 8.12
C VAL A 355 -0.50 -16.70 8.38
N TYR A 356 -0.25 -15.48 8.83
CA TYR A 356 1.04 -15.12 9.39
C TYR A 356 1.09 -15.55 10.87
N ASP A 357 1.34 -16.85 11.09
CA ASP A 357 1.35 -17.43 12.43
C ASP A 357 2.63 -17.03 13.19
N PRO A 358 2.54 -16.31 14.31
CA PRO A 358 3.70 -15.94 15.13
C PRO A 358 4.47 -17.17 15.68
N LYS A 359 3.89 -18.35 15.57
CA LYS A 359 4.57 -19.62 15.90
C LYS A 359 5.53 -20.10 14.80
N THR A 360 5.58 -19.44 13.65
CA THR A 360 6.53 -19.73 12.57
C THR A 360 7.64 -18.70 12.54
N TYR A 361 8.86 -19.15 12.27
CA TYR A 361 10.01 -18.25 12.14
C TYR A 361 9.82 -17.26 10.99
N ILE A 362 9.32 -17.72 9.85
CA ILE A 362 9.17 -16.91 8.64
C ILE A 362 8.20 -15.73 8.87
N ALA A 363 7.04 -15.98 9.48
CA ALA A 363 6.10 -14.90 9.77
C ALA A 363 6.69 -13.86 10.74
N GLY A 364 7.47 -14.29 11.74
CA GLY A 364 8.18 -13.38 12.63
C GLY A 364 9.23 -12.52 11.91
N ALA A 365 10.02 -13.12 11.00
CA ALA A 365 10.99 -12.39 10.21
C ALA A 365 10.32 -11.41 9.23
N GLN A 366 9.23 -11.82 8.57
CA GLN A 366 8.44 -10.95 7.69
C GLN A 366 7.83 -9.76 8.45
N TRP A 367 7.33 -9.99 9.66
CA TRP A 367 6.87 -8.93 10.56
C TRP A 367 7.99 -7.93 10.88
N ALA A 368 9.18 -8.42 11.23
CA ALA A 368 10.33 -7.59 11.54
C ALA A 368 10.75 -6.73 10.35
N ILE A 369 10.88 -7.33 9.15
CA ILE A 369 11.29 -6.65 7.92
C ILE A 369 10.37 -5.45 7.61
N GLY A 370 9.06 -5.60 7.74
CA GLY A 370 8.12 -4.51 7.50
C GLY A 370 8.35 -3.31 8.43
N LEU A 371 8.65 -3.56 9.72
CA LEU A 371 8.96 -2.50 10.69
C LEU A 371 10.34 -1.88 10.44
N GLU A 372 11.32 -2.68 10.04
CA GLU A 372 12.68 -2.22 9.72
C GLU A 372 12.66 -1.16 8.62
N LEU A 373 11.86 -1.34 7.57
CA LEU A 373 11.72 -0.36 6.48
C LEU A 373 11.33 1.02 7.02
N ALA A 374 10.29 1.07 7.86
CA ALA A 374 9.82 2.30 8.47
C ALA A 374 10.86 2.92 9.41
N LEU A 375 11.58 2.08 10.17
CA LEU A 375 12.60 2.53 11.11
C LEU A 375 13.89 2.97 10.42
N PHE A 376 14.31 2.34 9.32
CA PHE A 376 15.47 2.75 8.53
C PHE A 376 15.22 3.97 7.64
N ALA A 377 13.98 4.27 7.30
CA ALA A 377 13.64 5.43 6.47
C ALA A 377 14.17 6.73 7.11
N GLN A 378 15.02 7.47 6.38
CA GLN A 378 15.55 8.76 6.81
C GLN A 378 14.56 9.89 6.52
N ASP A 379 13.94 9.85 5.35
CA ASP A 379 12.88 10.77 4.95
C ASP A 379 11.52 10.07 5.08
N LYS A 380 10.78 10.43 6.12
CA LYS A 380 9.49 9.83 6.44
C LYS A 380 8.38 10.21 5.44
N GLU A 381 8.57 11.28 4.66
CA GLU A 381 7.64 11.66 3.60
C GLU A 381 7.78 10.83 2.32
N ARG A 382 8.72 9.87 2.29
CA ARG A 382 8.94 8.96 1.15
C ARG A 382 8.77 7.48 1.48
N CYS A 383 8.42 7.16 2.73
CA CYS A 383 8.16 5.80 3.19
C CYS A 383 6.78 5.76 3.87
N PHE A 384 5.85 5.01 3.31
CA PHE A 384 4.46 5.01 3.77
C PHE A 384 4.11 3.71 4.48
N ILE A 385 3.25 3.80 5.49
CA ILE A 385 2.82 2.64 6.26
C ILE A 385 1.57 2.07 5.61
N THR A 386 1.68 0.84 5.12
CA THR A 386 0.56 0.05 4.60
C THR A 386 0.57 -1.35 5.20
N THR A 387 -0.49 -2.10 5.01
CA THR A 387 -0.55 -3.55 5.22
C THR A 387 -0.76 -4.29 3.92
N ASP A 388 -0.73 -3.58 2.79
CA ASP A 388 -1.09 -4.15 1.50
C ASP A 388 -2.41 -4.95 1.63
N HIS A 389 -3.39 -4.31 2.28
CA HIS A 389 -4.63 -4.99 2.66
C HIS A 389 -5.26 -5.72 1.48
N PRO A 390 -5.63 -7.01 1.65
CA PRO A 390 -5.49 -7.83 2.85
C PRO A 390 -4.21 -8.68 2.87
N ASN A 391 -3.28 -8.52 1.93
CA ASN A 391 -2.16 -9.42 1.67
C ASN A 391 -1.24 -9.64 2.88
N ALA A 392 -0.73 -8.58 3.50
CA ALA A 392 0.12 -8.67 4.69
C ALA A 392 -0.67 -8.63 6.00
N GLY A 393 -1.90 -8.14 5.93
CA GLY A 393 -2.82 -8.06 7.06
C GLY A 393 -4.01 -7.15 6.81
N PRO A 394 -5.06 -7.30 7.61
CA PRO A 394 -6.23 -6.44 7.50
C PRO A 394 -5.90 -4.98 7.82
N PHE A 395 -6.38 -4.01 7.03
CA PHE A 395 -6.11 -2.57 7.22
C PHE A 395 -6.53 -2.07 8.62
N TRP A 396 -7.58 -2.59 9.21
CA TRP A 396 -8.03 -2.21 10.54
C TRP A 396 -7.04 -2.57 11.66
N ARG A 397 -5.92 -3.24 11.33
CA ARG A 397 -4.76 -3.48 12.19
C ARG A 397 -3.73 -2.34 12.16
N TYR A 398 -3.90 -1.30 11.38
CA TYR A 398 -3.00 -0.14 11.42
C TYR A 398 -2.67 0.37 12.82
N PRO A 399 -3.62 0.47 13.77
CA PRO A 399 -3.28 0.88 15.13
C PRO A 399 -2.28 -0.04 15.83
N ARG A 400 -2.26 -1.35 15.49
CA ARG A 400 -1.28 -2.31 16.01
C ARG A 400 0.11 -2.07 15.41
N VAL A 401 0.19 -1.81 14.11
CA VAL A 401 1.44 -1.46 13.42
C VAL A 401 2.00 -0.15 13.99
N TYR A 402 1.15 0.86 14.16
CA TYR A 402 1.57 2.14 14.78
C TYR A 402 2.10 1.94 16.20
N LYS A 403 1.45 1.11 17.02
CA LYS A 403 1.92 0.76 18.35
C LYS A 403 3.34 0.18 18.32
N TRP A 404 3.63 -0.69 17.36
CA TRP A 404 4.97 -1.28 17.23
C TRP A 404 6.02 -0.27 16.76
N LEU A 405 5.67 0.69 15.94
CA LEU A 405 6.59 1.73 15.47
C LEU A 405 6.81 2.83 16.51
N LEU A 406 5.76 3.19 17.26
CA LEU A 406 5.79 4.24 18.29
C LEU A 406 6.34 3.76 19.65
N SER A 407 6.52 2.44 19.84
CA SER A 407 6.96 1.87 21.12
C SER A 407 7.90 0.69 20.94
N ALA A 408 9.16 0.91 21.25
CA ALA A 408 10.19 -0.13 21.34
C ALA A 408 9.78 -1.25 22.30
N LYS A 409 9.22 -0.88 23.46
CA LYS A 409 8.70 -1.85 24.43
C LYS A 409 7.63 -2.76 23.81
N ALA A 410 6.73 -2.21 23.00
CA ALA A 410 5.67 -3.01 22.38
C ALA A 410 6.22 -4.00 21.33
N ARG A 411 7.31 -3.64 20.61
CA ARG A 411 8.01 -4.58 19.72
C ARG A 411 8.72 -5.68 20.48
N ASN A 412 9.47 -5.31 21.52
CA ASN A 412 10.19 -6.27 22.34
C ASN A 412 9.22 -7.26 23.01
N ASP A 413 8.04 -6.79 23.45
CA ASP A 413 6.98 -7.65 23.99
C ASP A 413 6.51 -8.71 22.98
N VAL A 414 6.39 -8.36 21.69
CA VAL A 414 6.08 -9.33 20.61
C VAL A 414 7.20 -10.34 20.45
N ILE A 415 8.45 -9.90 20.41
CA ILE A 415 9.62 -10.78 20.26
C ILE A 415 9.70 -11.78 21.41
N GLU A 416 9.52 -11.31 22.64
CA GLU A 416 9.68 -12.11 23.85
C GLU A 416 8.48 -13.03 24.15
N ASN A 417 7.25 -12.57 23.87
CA ASN A 417 6.04 -13.21 24.35
C ASN A 417 5.09 -13.74 23.28
N GLU A 418 5.14 -13.20 22.03
CA GLU A 418 4.27 -13.67 20.97
C GLU A 418 4.99 -14.57 19.96
N LEU A 419 6.25 -14.27 19.60
CA LEU A 419 7.02 -15.04 18.62
C LEU A 419 7.62 -16.30 19.25
N LYS A 420 7.33 -17.47 18.67
CA LYS A 420 7.96 -18.73 19.10
C LYS A 420 9.47 -18.77 18.86
N TYR A 421 9.95 -18.04 17.85
CA TYR A 421 11.35 -18.03 17.42
C TYR A 421 11.93 -16.60 17.51
N GLY A 422 11.60 -15.86 18.56
CA GLY A 422 12.02 -14.47 18.74
C GLY A 422 13.53 -14.27 18.66
N ASP A 423 14.34 -15.09 19.34
CA ASP A 423 15.81 -15.03 19.28
C ASP A 423 16.32 -15.20 17.85
N LYS A 424 15.79 -16.18 17.11
CA LYS A 424 16.20 -16.41 15.72
C LYS A 424 15.79 -15.24 14.81
N VAL A 425 14.64 -14.62 15.05
CA VAL A 425 14.22 -13.41 14.32
C VAL A 425 15.20 -12.28 14.58
N VAL A 426 15.59 -12.05 15.82
CA VAL A 426 16.60 -11.05 16.18
C VAL A 426 17.94 -11.31 15.49
N ASP A 427 18.39 -12.57 15.43
CA ASP A 427 19.67 -12.96 14.85
C ASP A 427 19.73 -12.82 13.31
N THR A 428 18.57 -12.90 12.63
CA THR A 428 18.50 -12.96 11.16
C THR A 428 17.84 -11.73 10.54
N THR A 429 17.45 -10.78 11.36
CA THR A 429 16.85 -9.50 10.93
C THR A 429 17.56 -8.34 11.65
N TYR A 430 17.26 -7.11 11.26
CA TYR A 430 17.82 -5.93 11.91
C TYR A 430 16.98 -5.41 13.08
N ILE A 431 15.89 -6.11 13.43
CA ILE A 431 14.98 -5.64 14.49
C ILE A 431 15.67 -5.52 15.85
N GLY A 432 16.68 -6.39 16.12
CA GLY A 432 17.51 -6.32 17.32
C GLY A 432 18.37 -5.06 17.38
N GLU A 433 18.99 -4.65 16.27
CA GLU A 433 19.74 -3.39 16.15
C GLU A 433 18.85 -2.16 16.34
N LEU A 434 17.55 -2.29 16.04
CA LEU A 434 16.54 -1.25 16.11
C LEU A 434 15.67 -1.33 17.38
N SER A 435 16.11 -2.13 18.37
CA SER A 435 15.31 -2.50 19.54
C SER A 435 14.85 -1.32 20.40
N ASP A 436 15.58 -0.21 20.40
CA ASP A 436 15.27 1.04 21.12
C ASP A 436 14.76 2.17 20.22
N LYS A 437 14.78 1.98 18.89
CA LYS A 437 14.39 3.03 17.93
C LYS A 437 12.86 3.15 17.83
N GLU A 438 12.35 4.36 17.95
CA GLU A 438 10.93 4.68 17.81
C GLU A 438 10.74 5.80 16.79
N ILE A 439 9.57 5.83 16.15
CA ILE A 439 9.13 7.01 15.40
C ILE A 439 8.26 7.90 16.29
N SER A 440 8.25 9.20 16.01
CA SER A 440 7.36 10.15 16.67
C SER A 440 5.97 10.18 16.00
N LEU A 441 4.98 10.74 16.70
CA LEU A 441 3.66 11.00 16.09
C LEU A 441 3.74 11.97 14.90
N TYR A 442 4.74 12.85 14.88
CA TYR A 442 4.98 13.75 13.75
C TYR A 442 5.45 12.96 12.51
N GLU A 443 6.41 12.06 12.69
CA GLU A 443 6.87 11.15 11.62
C GLU A 443 5.75 10.22 11.17
N LEU A 444 4.93 9.70 12.09
CA LEU A 444 3.74 8.92 11.73
C LEU A 444 2.78 9.74 10.85
N ALA A 445 2.58 11.04 11.15
CA ALA A 445 1.75 11.91 10.32
C ALA A 445 2.37 12.14 8.92
N GLN A 446 3.69 12.22 8.81
CA GLN A 446 4.37 12.26 7.51
C GLN A 446 4.12 10.97 6.70
N MET A 447 4.30 9.81 7.32
CA MET A 447 4.19 8.49 6.68
C MET A 447 2.77 8.07 6.32
N THR A 448 1.74 8.71 6.87
CA THR A 448 0.33 8.30 6.71
C THR A 448 -0.60 9.41 6.24
N ARG A 449 -0.10 10.64 6.05
CA ARG A 449 -0.90 11.81 5.68
C ARG A 449 -0.18 12.68 4.65
N SER A 450 0.71 13.57 5.08
CA SER A 450 1.34 14.58 4.22
C SER A 450 2.17 13.96 3.09
N GLY A 451 3.06 13.04 3.38
CA GLY A 451 3.91 12.39 2.37
C GLY A 451 3.09 11.57 1.38
N VAL A 452 2.09 10.82 1.88
CA VAL A 452 1.21 10.03 1.03
C VAL A 452 0.39 10.91 0.09
N ALA A 453 -0.23 11.97 0.61
CA ALA A 453 -1.00 12.92 -0.19
C ALA A 453 -0.13 13.61 -1.26
N LYS A 454 1.12 13.94 -0.93
CA LYS A 454 2.09 14.50 -1.87
C LYS A 454 2.45 13.48 -2.96
N ALA A 455 2.77 12.26 -2.59
CA ALA A 455 3.13 11.20 -3.54
C ALA A 455 2.00 10.86 -4.51
N LEU A 456 0.75 10.93 -4.06
CA LEU A 456 -0.44 10.76 -4.90
C LEU A 456 -0.79 12.01 -5.72
N GLY A 457 -0.15 13.17 -5.48
CA GLY A 457 -0.48 14.42 -6.14
C GLY A 457 -1.82 15.04 -5.68
N VAL A 458 -2.32 14.65 -4.51
CA VAL A 458 -3.60 15.12 -3.94
C VAL A 458 -3.42 16.03 -2.72
N SER A 459 -2.22 16.51 -2.48
CA SER A 459 -1.88 17.40 -1.36
C SER A 459 -2.62 18.74 -1.34
N HIS A 460 -3.31 19.08 -2.43
CA HIS A 460 -4.21 20.25 -2.49
C HIS A 460 -5.59 19.99 -1.85
N MET A 461 -5.90 18.73 -1.50
CA MET A 461 -7.18 18.33 -0.88
C MET A 461 -6.99 17.56 0.42
N TYR A 462 -5.91 16.77 0.57
CA TYR A 462 -5.69 15.84 1.67
C TYR A 462 -4.33 16.04 2.35
N GLY A 463 -4.19 15.48 3.55
CA GLY A 463 -2.91 15.40 4.27
C GLY A 463 -2.49 16.64 5.05
N SER A 464 -3.33 17.68 5.13
CA SER A 464 -3.04 18.92 5.86
C SER A 464 -4.30 19.52 6.49
N LEU A 465 -4.09 20.29 7.57
CA LEU A 465 -5.11 21.11 8.24
C LEU A 465 -5.02 22.61 7.87
N LYS A 466 -4.29 22.93 6.80
CA LYS A 466 -4.14 24.30 6.31
C LYS A 466 -5.49 24.87 5.86
N THR A 467 -5.70 26.17 6.07
CA THR A 467 -6.87 26.91 5.54
C THR A 467 -7.10 26.65 4.05
N GLY A 468 -8.32 26.37 3.67
CA GLY A 468 -8.76 26.01 2.33
C GLY A 468 -8.81 24.49 2.04
N MET A 469 -8.17 23.67 2.88
CA MET A 469 -8.19 22.22 2.73
C MET A 469 -9.56 21.61 3.06
N ASN A 470 -9.82 20.39 2.57
CA ASN A 470 -10.96 19.61 3.02
C ASN A 470 -10.85 19.34 4.52
N ALA A 471 -11.97 19.47 5.24
CA ALA A 471 -11.99 19.30 6.68
C ALA A 471 -12.09 17.83 7.10
N ASN A 472 -11.17 17.02 6.58
CA ASN A 472 -10.96 15.64 6.98
C ASN A 472 -10.02 15.64 8.20
N VAL A 473 -10.60 15.50 9.42
CA VAL A 473 -9.88 15.67 10.70
C VAL A 473 -10.16 14.48 11.62
#